data_8e3560eb06bc765d80eb644d5a930c2c
#
_entry.id   8e3560eb06bc765d80eb644d5a930c2c
#
_cell.length_a   1.000
_cell.length_b   1.000
_cell.length_c   1.000
_cell.angle_alpha   90.00
_cell.angle_beta   90.00
_cell.angle_gamma   90.00
#
_symmetry.space_group_name_H-M   'P 1'
#
loop_
_entity.id
_entity.type
_entity.pdbx_description
1 polymer ?
#
loop_
_entity_poly.entity_id
_entity_poly.type
_entity_poly.pdbx_seq_one_letter_code
_entity_poly.pdbx_strand_id
1 'polypeptide(L)'
;MKRAEKTIILVLAAIAGSCVVSGLIKKQNISVDSKFDTKRVVFIAPNSENRYWTLAEKGIEAAAEKYGISIKIKEPLSNSDNNSEIFSMLSETIATKTDAIIIRGEENKDLISQLETAREKGI
;
A
#
# COMPACT_ATOMS: atom_id res chain seq x y z
N MET A 1 17.34 -42.09 50.96
CA MET A 1 17.94 -40.91 50.30
C MET A 1 18.04 -41.10 48.79
N LYS A 2 18.52 -42.17 48.23
CA LYS A 2 18.71 -42.33 46.77
C LYS A 2 17.43 -42.34 45.91
N ARG A 3 16.24 -42.61 46.48
CA ARG A 3 14.98 -42.57 45.71
C ARG A 3 14.40 -41.16 45.58
N ALA A 4 14.53 -40.32 46.57
CA ALA A 4 14.04 -38.95 46.55
C ALA A 4 14.83 -38.06 45.57
N GLU A 5 16.13 -38.23 45.46
CA GLU A 5 16.98 -37.47 44.51
C GLU A 5 16.59 -37.81 43.04
N LYS A 6 16.33 -39.09 42.75
CA LYS A 6 15.90 -39.46 41.38
C LYS A 6 14.54 -38.88 41.01
N THR A 7 13.64 -38.76 41.98
CA THR A 7 12.31 -38.20 41.75
C THR A 7 12.39 -36.67 41.51
N ILE A 8 13.25 -35.97 42.25
CA ILE A 8 13.50 -34.53 42.10
C ILE A 8 14.11 -34.24 40.72
N ILE A 9 15.09 -35.04 40.29
CA ILE A 9 15.73 -34.88 38.97
C ILE A 9 14.73 -35.12 37.84
N LEU A 10 13.85 -36.09 37.97
CA LEU A 10 12.81 -36.40 36.99
C LEU A 10 11.76 -35.27 36.88
N VAL A 11 11.39 -34.66 37.99
CA VAL A 11 10.44 -33.53 38.02
C VAL A 11 11.10 -32.29 37.44
N LEU A 12 12.35 -32.00 37.74
CA LEU A 12 13.10 -30.86 37.16
C LEU A 12 13.30 -31.05 35.64
N ALA A 13 13.57 -32.25 35.18
CA ALA A 13 13.68 -32.53 33.74
C ALA A 13 12.34 -32.34 33.00
N ALA A 14 11.22 -32.71 33.62
CA ALA A 14 9.88 -32.49 33.06
C ALA A 14 9.53 -31.00 32.96
N ILE A 15 9.90 -30.19 33.92
CA ILE A 15 9.68 -28.74 33.91
C ILE A 15 10.57 -28.06 32.87
N ALA A 16 11.83 -28.46 32.75
CA ALA A 16 12.73 -27.93 31.71
C ALA A 16 12.27 -28.30 30.29
N GLY A 17 11.73 -29.50 30.09
CA GLY A 17 11.16 -29.92 28.81
C GLY A 17 9.91 -29.10 28.40
N SER A 18 9.08 -28.73 29.37
CA SER A 18 7.88 -27.92 29.13
C SER A 18 8.23 -26.48 28.69
N CYS A 19 9.29 -25.89 29.22
CA CYS A 19 9.73 -24.54 28.80
C CYS A 19 10.31 -24.51 27.39
N VAL A 20 10.94 -25.59 26.94
CA VAL A 20 11.53 -25.66 25.59
C VAL A 20 10.45 -25.78 24.50
N VAL A 21 9.34 -26.48 24.79
CA VAL A 21 8.23 -26.61 23.86
C VAL A 21 7.48 -25.28 23.68
N SER A 22 7.43 -24.45 24.72
CA SER A 22 6.81 -23.09 24.62
C SER A 22 7.65 -22.11 23.81
N GLY A 23 8.97 -22.31 23.70
CA GLY A 23 9.86 -21.47 22.89
C GLY A 23 9.89 -21.84 21.41
N LEU A 24 9.34 -22.98 21.01
CA LEU A 24 9.29 -23.46 19.63
C LEU A 24 7.96 -23.19 18.92
N ILE A 25 7.05 -22.42 19.54
CA ILE A 25 5.99 -21.78 18.78
C ILE A 25 6.70 -20.69 17.95
N LYS A 26 7.40 -21.12 16.89
CA LYS A 26 7.68 -20.27 15.76
C LYS A 26 6.42 -19.47 15.54
N LYS A 27 6.51 -18.15 15.64
CA LYS A 27 5.65 -17.24 14.91
C LYS A 27 5.54 -17.84 13.51
N GLN A 28 4.55 -18.68 13.28
CA GLN A 28 4.07 -18.85 11.94
C GLN A 28 3.60 -17.46 11.58
N ASN A 29 4.45 -16.74 10.83
CA ASN A 29 3.95 -15.77 9.91
C ASN A 29 2.93 -16.57 9.11
N ILE A 30 1.69 -16.54 9.55
CA ILE A 30 0.57 -16.74 8.68
C ILE A 30 0.74 -15.58 7.70
N SER A 31 1.51 -15.86 6.65
CA SER A 31 1.27 -15.20 5.39
C SER A 31 -0.16 -15.60 5.11
N VAL A 32 -1.10 -14.80 5.60
CA VAL A 32 -2.41 -14.74 5.00
C VAL A 32 -2.05 -14.27 3.60
N ASP A 33 -1.86 -15.25 2.73
CA ASP A 33 -1.87 -15.08 1.30
C ASP A 33 -3.32 -14.69 0.97
N SER A 34 -3.73 -13.56 1.54
CA SER A 34 -4.90 -12.84 1.10
C SER A 34 -4.48 -12.31 -0.26
N LYS A 35 -4.70 -13.14 -1.26
CA LYS A 35 -4.77 -12.79 -2.66
C LYS A 35 -5.96 -11.84 -2.84
N PHE A 36 -6.06 -10.85 -1.97
CA PHE A 36 -6.84 -9.66 -2.19
C PHE A 36 -6.06 -8.91 -3.27
N ASP A 37 -6.62 -8.93 -4.45
CA ASP A 37 -6.15 -8.12 -5.57
C ASP A 37 -6.22 -6.66 -5.10
N THR A 38 -5.13 -6.20 -4.47
CA THR A 38 -5.04 -4.86 -3.87
C THR A 38 -5.21 -3.86 -5.00
N LYS A 39 -6.29 -3.09 -4.94
CA LYS A 39 -6.57 -2.06 -5.94
C LYS A 39 -5.44 -1.05 -5.97
N ARG A 40 -4.98 -0.76 -7.18
CA ARG A 40 -3.89 0.21 -7.44
C ARG A 40 -4.48 1.50 -7.97
N VAL A 41 -4.32 2.55 -7.20
CA VAL A 41 -4.81 3.87 -7.52
C VAL A 41 -3.62 4.79 -7.73
N VAL A 42 -3.67 5.63 -8.75
CA VAL A 42 -2.66 6.66 -8.99
C VAL A 42 -3.31 8.02 -8.81
N PHE A 43 -2.72 8.86 -7.97
CA PHE A 43 -3.07 10.26 -7.84
C PHE A 43 -2.05 11.11 -8.61
N ILE A 44 -2.50 11.83 -9.61
CA ILE A 44 -1.68 12.80 -10.34
C ILE A 44 -1.95 14.16 -9.70
N ALA A 45 -1.08 14.54 -8.78
CA ALA A 45 -1.18 15.79 -8.05
C ALA A 45 -0.80 16.97 -8.97
N PRO A 46 -1.50 18.09 -8.91
CA PRO A 46 -0.96 19.34 -9.41
C PRO A 46 0.18 19.78 -8.50
N ASN A 47 1.00 20.72 -8.95
CA ASN A 47 2.17 21.22 -8.22
C ASN A 47 1.94 21.38 -6.70
N SER A 48 2.86 20.81 -5.90
CA SER A 48 2.77 20.64 -4.45
C SER A 48 2.97 21.91 -3.60
N GLU A 49 3.30 23.06 -4.20
CA GLU A 49 3.48 24.32 -3.44
C GLU A 49 2.17 24.83 -2.81
N ASN A 50 1.02 24.33 -3.25
CA ASN A 50 -0.26 24.70 -2.69
C ASN A 50 -0.64 23.79 -1.51
N ARG A 51 -0.75 24.38 -0.31
CA ARG A 51 -1.15 23.69 0.93
C ARG A 51 -2.44 22.86 0.78
N TYR A 52 -3.35 23.25 -0.08
CA TYR A 52 -4.57 22.49 -0.36
C TYR A 52 -4.23 21.07 -0.88
N TRP A 53 -3.33 20.98 -1.84
CA TRP A 53 -2.95 19.71 -2.45
C TRP A 53 -2.15 18.84 -1.48
N THR A 54 -1.27 19.43 -0.68
CA THR A 54 -0.57 18.69 0.40
C THR A 54 -1.55 18.08 1.41
N LEU A 55 -2.64 18.76 1.74
CA LEU A 55 -3.68 18.23 2.61
C LEU A 55 -4.50 17.14 1.92
N ALA A 56 -4.79 17.30 0.63
CA ALA A 56 -5.50 16.30 -0.17
C ALA A 56 -4.70 14.99 -0.24
N GLU A 57 -3.39 15.07 -0.49
CA GLU A 57 -2.48 13.92 -0.51
C GLU A 57 -2.50 13.14 0.81
N LYS A 58 -2.34 13.83 1.94
CA LYS A 58 -2.43 13.21 3.26
C LYS A 58 -3.78 12.53 3.51
N GLY A 59 -4.86 13.13 3.03
CA GLY A 59 -6.19 12.54 3.10
C GLY A 59 -6.32 11.27 2.25
N ILE A 60 -5.76 11.29 1.05
CA ILE A 60 -5.74 10.15 0.13
C ILE A 60 -4.91 9.01 0.71
N GLU A 61 -3.70 9.30 1.25
CA GLU A 61 -2.84 8.32 1.90
C GLU A 61 -3.52 7.65 3.10
N ALA A 62 -4.12 8.45 3.98
CA ALA A 62 -4.86 7.94 5.13
C ALA A 62 -6.07 7.06 4.72
N ALA A 63 -6.77 7.44 3.66
CA ALA A 63 -7.86 6.63 3.13
C ALA A 63 -7.34 5.33 2.50
N ALA A 64 -6.24 5.39 1.75
CA ALA A 64 -5.62 4.21 1.14
C ALA A 64 -5.19 3.19 2.20
N GLU A 65 -4.54 3.65 3.28
CA GLU A 65 -4.18 2.81 4.42
C GLU A 65 -5.42 2.18 5.06
N LYS A 66 -6.45 2.98 5.33
CA LYS A 66 -7.70 2.51 5.96
C LYS A 66 -8.42 1.43 5.15
N TYR A 67 -8.40 1.54 3.83
CA TYR A 67 -9.13 0.65 2.93
C TYR A 67 -8.27 -0.42 2.26
N GLY A 68 -6.97 -0.51 2.59
CA GLY A 68 -6.06 -1.48 2.01
C GLY A 68 -5.82 -1.27 0.51
N ILE A 69 -5.79 -0.02 0.06
CA ILE A 69 -5.57 0.39 -1.33
C ILE A 69 -4.10 0.74 -1.52
N SER A 70 -3.50 0.29 -2.61
CA SER A 70 -2.17 0.76 -3.02
C SER A 70 -2.29 2.10 -3.74
N ILE A 71 -1.77 3.16 -3.16
CA ILE A 71 -1.75 4.50 -3.76
C ILE A 71 -0.34 4.86 -4.24
N LYS A 72 -0.25 5.42 -5.43
CA LYS A 72 0.96 6.04 -5.96
C LYS A 72 0.66 7.49 -6.27
N ILE A 73 1.43 8.42 -5.70
CA ILE A 73 1.33 9.85 -5.99
C ILE A 73 2.38 10.18 -7.04
N LYS A 74 1.98 10.92 -8.06
CA LYS A 74 2.84 11.48 -9.11
C LYS A 74 2.69 12.99 -9.09
N GLU A 75 3.81 13.69 -9.05
CA GLU A 75 3.88 15.15 -9.05
C GLU A 75 4.71 15.64 -10.24
N PRO A 76 4.35 16.75 -10.87
CA PRO A 76 5.17 17.36 -11.90
C PRO A 76 6.49 17.88 -11.30
N LEU A 77 7.57 17.75 -12.04
CA LEU A 77 8.91 18.18 -11.62
C LEU A 77 9.08 19.70 -11.74
N SER A 78 8.31 20.34 -12.61
CA SER A 78 8.39 21.77 -12.86
C SER A 78 7.24 22.50 -12.18
N ASN A 79 7.56 23.64 -11.57
CA ASN A 79 6.56 24.56 -11.01
C ASN A 79 5.80 25.36 -12.11
N SER A 80 6.04 25.04 -13.37
CA SER A 80 5.29 25.66 -14.47
C SER A 80 3.93 24.97 -14.61
N ASP A 81 2.87 25.75 -14.81
CA ASP A 81 1.51 25.26 -15.16
C ASP A 81 1.50 24.52 -16.53
N ASN A 82 2.56 23.76 -16.78
CA ASN A 82 2.74 23.08 -18.05
C ASN A 82 1.93 21.79 -18.07
N ASN A 83 0.74 21.86 -18.62
CA ASN A 83 -0.18 20.73 -18.79
C ASN A 83 0.48 19.54 -19.53
N SER A 84 1.55 19.76 -20.29
CA SER A 84 2.23 18.71 -21.04
C SER A 84 2.82 17.62 -20.14
N GLU A 85 3.34 18.00 -18.96
CA GLU A 85 3.89 17.05 -17.99
C GLU A 85 2.78 16.22 -17.34
N ILE A 86 1.66 16.87 -16.96
CA ILE A 86 0.45 16.20 -16.45
C ILE A 86 -0.08 15.21 -17.47
N PHE A 87 -0.17 15.58 -18.75
CA PHE A 87 -0.66 14.69 -19.82
C PHE A 87 0.29 13.53 -20.09
N SER A 88 1.60 13.75 -19.99
CA SER A 88 2.59 12.68 -20.10
C SER A 88 2.43 11.67 -18.97
N MET A 89 2.32 12.14 -17.72
CA MET A 89 2.08 11.29 -16.56
C MET A 89 0.75 10.53 -16.65
N LEU A 90 -0.30 11.16 -17.16
CA LEU A 90 -1.60 10.51 -17.38
C LEU A 90 -1.48 9.42 -18.44
N SER A 91 -0.87 9.70 -19.59
CA SER A 91 -0.65 8.71 -20.66
C SER A 91 0.15 7.51 -20.17
N GLU A 92 1.24 7.74 -19.44
CA GLU A 92 2.03 6.68 -18.83
C GLU A 92 1.20 5.84 -17.83
N THR A 93 0.39 6.50 -17.02
CA THR A 93 -0.46 5.83 -16.04
C THR A 93 -1.53 4.96 -16.70
N ILE A 94 -2.14 5.44 -17.79
CA ILE A 94 -3.12 4.68 -18.59
C ILE A 94 -2.46 3.47 -19.28
N ALA A 95 -1.18 3.56 -19.63
CA ALA A 95 -0.42 2.46 -20.20
C ALA A 95 0.00 1.40 -19.18
N THR A 96 0.00 1.75 -17.90
CA THR A 96 0.35 0.82 -16.81
C THR A 96 -0.89 0.11 -16.26
N LYS A 97 -0.67 -0.98 -15.51
CA LYS A 97 -1.76 -1.71 -14.88
C LYS A 97 -2.24 -0.94 -13.63
N THR A 98 -3.22 -0.05 -13.80
CA THR A 98 -3.84 0.80 -12.77
C THR A 98 -5.33 0.50 -12.73
N ASP A 99 -5.94 0.52 -11.55
CA ASP A 99 -7.38 0.26 -11.37
C ASP A 99 -8.20 1.54 -11.32
N ALA A 100 -7.60 2.66 -10.92
CA ALA A 100 -8.23 3.97 -10.91
C ALA A 100 -7.20 5.10 -10.94
N ILE A 101 -7.62 6.25 -11.44
CA ILE A 101 -6.81 7.49 -11.50
C ILE A 101 -7.59 8.60 -10.82
N ILE A 102 -6.91 9.34 -9.95
CA ILE A 102 -7.39 10.59 -9.36
C ILE A 102 -6.59 11.72 -9.98
N ILE A 103 -7.25 12.70 -10.56
CA ILE A 103 -6.61 13.85 -11.20
C ILE A 103 -7.45 15.10 -11.02
N ARG A 104 -6.81 16.26 -10.96
CA ARG A 104 -7.52 17.55 -11.00
C ARG A 104 -8.24 17.70 -12.33
N GLY A 105 -9.55 17.94 -12.27
CA GLY A 105 -10.33 18.28 -13.45
C GLY A 105 -10.01 19.69 -13.94
N GLU A 106 -9.90 19.84 -15.26
CA GLU A 106 -9.83 21.13 -15.93
C GLU A 106 -10.53 21.05 -17.28
N GLU A 107 -10.95 22.19 -17.80
CA GLU A 107 -11.60 22.30 -19.10
C GLU A 107 -10.56 22.25 -20.23
N ASN A 108 -10.11 21.04 -20.56
CA ASN A 108 -9.12 20.79 -21.59
C ASN A 108 -9.52 19.57 -22.43
N LYS A 109 -9.59 19.73 -23.75
CA LYS A 109 -10.02 18.69 -24.68
C LYS A 109 -9.09 17.47 -24.70
N ASP A 110 -7.78 17.69 -24.57
CA ASP A 110 -6.79 16.62 -24.58
C ASP A 110 -6.89 15.79 -23.30
N LEU A 111 -7.11 16.46 -22.14
CA LEU A 111 -7.37 15.78 -20.89
C LEU A 111 -8.62 14.91 -20.97
N ILE A 112 -9.71 15.46 -21.48
CA ILE A 112 -10.98 14.74 -21.64
C ILE A 112 -10.79 13.50 -22.53
N SER A 113 -10.10 13.63 -23.67
CA SER A 113 -9.83 12.53 -24.59
C SER A 113 -9.01 11.42 -23.94
N GLN A 114 -8.00 11.77 -23.13
CA GLN A 114 -7.21 10.77 -22.41
C GLN A 114 -8.02 10.08 -21.32
N LEU A 115 -8.89 10.79 -20.61
CA LEU A 115 -9.78 10.20 -19.59
C LEU A 115 -10.81 9.26 -20.21
N GLU A 116 -11.31 9.57 -21.41
CA GLU A 116 -12.16 8.65 -22.18
C GLU A 116 -11.41 7.37 -22.53
N THR A 117 -10.14 7.48 -22.97
CA THR A 117 -9.28 6.32 -23.22
C THR A 117 -9.06 5.49 -21.95
N ALA A 118 -8.86 6.12 -20.78
CA ALA A 118 -8.76 5.41 -19.50
C ALA A 118 -10.04 4.63 -19.19
N ARG A 119 -11.20 5.28 -19.34
CA ARG A 119 -12.52 4.66 -19.13
C ARG A 119 -12.75 3.45 -20.04
N GLU A 120 -12.37 3.53 -21.32
CA GLU A 120 -12.49 2.42 -22.28
C GLU A 120 -11.61 1.22 -21.88
N LYS A 121 -10.50 1.46 -21.19
CA LYS A 121 -9.62 0.43 -20.63
C LYS A 121 -10.09 -0.11 -19.27
N GLY A 122 -11.18 0.42 -18.72
CA GLY A 122 -11.73 0.01 -17.44
C GLY A 122 -11.00 0.58 -16.23
N ILE A 123 -10.35 1.75 -16.38
CA ILE A 123 -9.66 2.50 -15.32
C ILE A 123 -10.62 3.54 -14.74
#